data_3c16f8a8281143451dbc1041f9f87798
#
_entry.id   3c16f8a8281143451dbc1041f9f87798
#
_cell.length_a   1.000
_cell.length_b   1.000
_cell.length_c   1.000
_cell.angle_alpha   90.00
_cell.angle_beta   90.00
_cell.angle_gamma   90.00
#
_symmetry.space_group_name_H-M   'P 1'
#
loop_
_entity.id
_entity.type
_entity.pdbx_description
1 polymer ?
#
loop_
_entity_poly.entity_id
_entity_poly.type
_entity_poly.pdbx_seq_one_letter_code
_entity_poly.pdbx_strand_id
1 'polypeptide(L)'
;IQHNNAIGPYKGGIRFHASVNLSILKFLAFEQTFKNSLTTLPMGGGKGGSDFSPRGKSNAEVMRFVQAFMLELWRHIGPETDVPAGDIGVGGREVGFMFGMYKKLAHEFTGTFTGKGREFGGSLIRPEATGYGNIYFLMEMLKTKGTDLKGKVCLVSGSGNVAQYTIEKVIELGGKVVTCSDSDGYIYDPDGIDREKLDYIMELKNLYRGRIREYAEKYGCKYVEGAKPWGEKCDIALPSATQNELNGDHARQLVANGCIA
;
A
#
# COMPACT_ATOMS: atom_id res chain seq x y z
N ILE A 1 -7.33 -0.86 -17.64
CA ILE A 1 -8.79 -0.66 -17.52
C ILE A 1 -9.05 0.82 -17.24
N GLN A 2 -9.57 1.50 -18.21
CA GLN A 2 -10.11 2.85 -18.12
C GLN A 2 -11.58 2.73 -17.71
N HIS A 3 -11.86 2.95 -16.42
CA HIS A 3 -13.16 2.62 -15.84
C HIS A 3 -14.15 3.78 -15.90
N ASN A 4 -13.73 4.98 -15.47
CA ASN A 4 -14.61 6.15 -15.45
C ASN A 4 -13.80 7.44 -15.56
N ASN A 5 -14.25 8.37 -16.41
CA ASN A 5 -13.62 9.68 -16.61
C ASN A 5 -14.64 10.84 -16.53
N ALA A 6 -15.77 10.63 -15.86
CA ALA A 6 -16.85 11.62 -15.83
C ALA A 6 -16.44 12.96 -15.18
N ILE A 7 -15.51 12.91 -14.22
CA ILE A 7 -15.04 14.10 -13.47
C ILE A 7 -13.56 14.45 -13.72
N GLY A 8 -12.87 13.72 -14.58
CA GLY A 8 -11.46 14.00 -14.91
C GLY A 8 -10.77 12.82 -15.57
N PRO A 9 -9.49 12.95 -15.95
CA PRO A 9 -8.71 11.89 -16.58
C PRO A 9 -8.75 10.59 -15.77
N TYR A 10 -8.67 9.45 -16.44
CA TYR A 10 -8.50 8.17 -15.76
C TYR A 10 -7.28 8.22 -14.87
N LYS A 11 -7.37 7.68 -13.65
CA LYS A 11 -6.29 7.74 -12.68
C LYS A 11 -6.26 6.47 -11.85
N GLY A 12 -5.08 5.85 -11.75
CA GLY A 12 -4.89 4.68 -10.90
C GLY A 12 -3.52 4.05 -11.05
N GLY A 13 -3.24 3.04 -10.22
CA GLY A 13 -1.95 2.37 -10.19
C GLY A 13 -1.76 1.31 -11.27
N ILE A 14 -0.52 0.99 -11.57
CA ILE A 14 -0.11 -0.18 -12.35
C ILE A 14 0.44 -1.21 -11.36
N ARG A 15 -0.09 -2.44 -11.41
CA ARG A 15 0.30 -3.55 -10.54
C ARG A 15 1.08 -4.59 -11.30
N PHE A 16 2.26 -4.97 -10.80
CA PHE A 16 3.03 -6.10 -11.28
C PHE A 16 3.06 -7.20 -10.21
N HIS A 17 2.24 -8.22 -10.42
CA HIS A 17 2.15 -9.34 -9.49
C HIS A 17 1.60 -10.58 -10.20
N ALA A 18 2.12 -11.76 -9.88
CA ALA A 18 1.73 -13.01 -10.53
C ALA A 18 0.22 -13.35 -10.47
N SER A 19 -0.51 -12.77 -9.51
CA SER A 19 -1.96 -12.97 -9.41
C SER A 19 -2.79 -12.03 -10.29
N VAL A 20 -2.18 -11.07 -10.97
CA VAL A 20 -2.91 -10.09 -11.79
C VAL A 20 -3.62 -10.79 -12.95
N ASN A 21 -4.90 -10.49 -13.08
CA ASN A 21 -5.73 -10.89 -14.20
C ASN A 21 -6.78 -9.81 -14.50
N LEU A 22 -7.50 -9.98 -15.57
CA LEU A 22 -8.47 -8.99 -16.04
C LEU A 22 -9.58 -8.71 -15.01
N SER A 23 -10.07 -9.72 -14.28
CA SER A 23 -11.11 -9.57 -13.27
C SER A 23 -10.63 -8.71 -12.10
N ILE A 24 -9.41 -8.98 -11.61
CA ILE A 24 -8.77 -8.18 -10.55
C ILE A 24 -8.60 -6.73 -11.00
N LEU A 25 -8.11 -6.48 -12.22
CA LEU A 25 -7.93 -5.11 -12.70
C LEU A 25 -9.25 -4.37 -12.88
N LYS A 26 -10.33 -5.03 -13.32
CA LYS A 26 -11.68 -4.44 -13.38
C LYS A 26 -12.17 -4.03 -12.00
N PHE A 27 -12.06 -4.92 -11.01
CA PHE A 27 -12.45 -4.62 -9.63
C PHE A 27 -11.64 -3.45 -9.06
N LEU A 28 -10.32 -3.47 -9.21
CA LEU A 28 -9.46 -2.40 -8.71
C LEU A 28 -9.70 -1.06 -9.40
N ALA A 29 -10.05 -1.04 -10.68
CA ALA A 29 -10.41 0.18 -11.40
C ALA A 29 -11.75 0.76 -10.93
N PHE A 30 -12.72 -0.10 -10.66
CA PHE A 30 -13.98 0.27 -10.02
C PHE A 30 -13.75 0.88 -8.63
N GLU A 31 -13.00 0.20 -7.76
CA GLU A 31 -12.62 0.67 -6.44
C GLU A 31 -11.88 2.03 -6.50
N GLN A 32 -10.95 2.18 -7.46
CA GLN A 32 -10.21 3.41 -7.66
C GLN A 32 -11.11 4.59 -8.05
N THR A 33 -12.18 4.35 -8.81
CA THR A 33 -13.15 5.39 -9.17
C THR A 33 -13.81 5.97 -7.93
N PHE A 34 -14.28 5.15 -7.00
CA PHE A 34 -14.85 5.63 -5.73
C PHE A 34 -13.80 6.31 -4.86
N LYS A 35 -12.62 5.72 -4.74
CA LYS A 35 -11.51 6.33 -3.99
C LYS A 35 -11.20 7.75 -4.49
N ASN A 36 -11.09 7.93 -5.80
CA ASN A 36 -10.75 9.23 -6.39
C ASN A 36 -11.89 10.24 -6.24
N SER A 37 -13.14 9.82 -6.38
CA SER A 37 -14.31 10.71 -6.22
C SER A 37 -14.41 11.31 -4.83
N LEU A 38 -13.93 10.61 -3.79
CA LEU A 38 -13.94 11.09 -2.42
C LEU A 38 -12.82 12.10 -2.10
N THR A 39 -11.89 12.33 -3.02
CA THR A 39 -10.79 13.30 -2.83
C THR A 39 -11.19 14.73 -3.12
N THR A 40 -12.37 14.97 -3.71
CA THR A 40 -12.83 16.26 -4.24
C THR A 40 -12.02 16.79 -5.44
N LEU A 41 -11.04 16.03 -5.92
CA LEU A 41 -10.21 16.42 -7.07
C LEU A 41 -10.80 15.88 -8.40
N PRO A 42 -10.52 16.55 -9.51
CA PRO A 42 -11.04 16.15 -10.84
C PRO A 42 -10.25 14.96 -11.39
N MET A 43 -10.44 13.79 -10.80
CA MET A 43 -9.79 12.53 -11.18
C MET A 43 -10.83 11.45 -11.42
N GLY A 44 -10.76 10.80 -12.56
CA GLY A 44 -11.49 9.59 -12.86
C GLY A 44 -10.87 8.36 -12.21
N GLY A 45 -11.25 7.16 -12.64
CA GLY A 45 -10.73 5.90 -12.15
C GLY A 45 -10.22 4.99 -13.25
N GLY A 46 -9.06 4.42 -13.01
CA GLY A 46 -8.44 3.44 -13.88
C GLY A 46 -7.51 2.50 -13.11
N LYS A 47 -7.10 1.41 -13.75
CA LYS A 47 -6.13 0.46 -13.20
C LYS A 47 -5.43 -0.29 -14.32
N GLY A 48 -4.13 -0.46 -14.21
CA GLY A 48 -3.33 -1.26 -15.12
C GLY A 48 -2.55 -2.34 -14.40
N GLY A 49 -1.94 -3.23 -15.15
CA GLY A 49 -1.06 -4.23 -14.56
C GLY A 49 -0.69 -5.36 -15.49
N SER A 50 0.15 -6.25 -14.97
CA SER A 50 0.55 -7.49 -15.60
C SER A 50 0.78 -8.56 -14.55
N ASP A 51 0.66 -9.83 -14.93
CA ASP A 51 1.03 -11.01 -14.15
C ASP A 51 2.54 -11.21 -14.01
N PHE A 52 3.34 -10.31 -14.56
CA PHE A 52 4.78 -10.25 -14.32
C PHE A 52 5.09 -10.01 -12.85
N SER A 53 5.94 -10.83 -12.26
CA SER A 53 6.44 -10.62 -10.88
C SER A 53 7.86 -10.05 -10.91
N PRO A 54 8.09 -8.86 -10.33
CA PRO A 54 9.43 -8.27 -10.22
C PRO A 54 10.28 -8.94 -9.12
N ARG A 55 9.70 -9.83 -8.31
CA ARG A 55 10.45 -10.54 -7.25
C ARG A 55 11.59 -11.36 -7.82
N GLY A 56 12.77 -11.23 -7.23
CA GLY A 56 13.97 -11.97 -7.64
C GLY A 56 14.52 -11.55 -9.00
N LYS A 57 14.00 -10.48 -9.61
CA LYS A 57 14.49 -9.96 -10.88
C LYS A 57 15.49 -8.83 -10.66
N SER A 58 16.51 -8.81 -11.49
CA SER A 58 17.48 -7.71 -11.54
C SER A 58 16.84 -6.41 -12.06
N ASN A 59 17.45 -5.28 -11.81
CA ASN A 59 16.99 -4.00 -12.34
C ASN A 59 16.92 -4.01 -13.88
N ALA A 60 17.89 -4.67 -14.53
CA ALA A 60 17.92 -4.77 -15.98
C ALA A 60 16.77 -5.60 -16.55
N GLU A 61 16.38 -6.70 -15.88
CA GLU A 61 15.22 -7.52 -16.28
C GLU A 61 13.91 -6.75 -16.11
N VAL A 62 13.74 -6.08 -14.98
CA VAL A 62 12.55 -5.24 -14.73
C VAL A 62 12.47 -4.11 -15.74
N MET A 63 13.59 -3.43 -16.03
CA MET A 63 13.63 -2.36 -17.02
C MET A 63 13.25 -2.83 -18.42
N ARG A 64 13.77 -3.96 -18.88
CA ARG A 64 13.40 -4.55 -20.19
C ARG A 64 11.91 -4.87 -20.27
N PHE A 65 11.36 -5.48 -19.21
CA PHE A 65 9.93 -5.74 -19.14
C PHE A 65 9.10 -4.45 -19.22
N VAL A 66 9.46 -3.44 -18.41
CA VAL A 66 8.77 -2.14 -18.39
C VAL A 66 8.84 -1.45 -19.75
N GLN A 67 9.99 -1.52 -20.44
CA GLN A 67 10.13 -0.95 -21.77
C GLN A 67 9.21 -1.64 -22.78
N ALA A 68 9.12 -2.97 -22.77
CA ALA A 68 8.20 -3.72 -23.60
C ALA A 68 6.73 -3.41 -23.28
N PHE A 69 6.37 -3.36 -22.01
CA PHE A 69 5.03 -2.97 -21.53
C PHE A 69 4.64 -1.57 -22.01
N MET A 70 5.56 -0.62 -21.98
CA MET A 70 5.34 0.75 -22.42
C MET A 70 5.18 0.90 -23.93
N LEU A 71 5.76 0.01 -24.74
CA LEU A 71 5.56 0.04 -26.20
C LEU A 71 4.07 -0.11 -26.58
N GLU A 72 3.32 -0.84 -25.78
CA GLU A 72 1.87 -1.01 -25.96
C GLU A 72 1.05 0.06 -25.23
N LEU A 73 1.45 0.44 -24.02
CA LEU A 73 0.67 1.30 -23.14
C LEU A 73 0.70 2.78 -23.54
N TRP A 74 1.81 3.29 -24.04
CA TRP A 74 2.04 4.75 -24.19
C TRP A 74 0.98 5.49 -25.00
N ARG A 75 0.35 4.82 -25.99
CA ARG A 75 -0.71 5.43 -26.84
C ARG A 75 -2.02 5.69 -26.10
N HIS A 76 -2.19 5.06 -24.93
CA HIS A 76 -3.46 5.08 -24.18
C HIS A 76 -3.38 5.95 -22.92
N ILE A 77 -2.22 6.52 -22.64
CA ILE A 77 -1.96 7.33 -21.46
C ILE A 77 -1.52 8.73 -21.84
N GLY A 78 -1.65 9.66 -20.91
CA GLY A 78 -1.27 11.04 -21.09
C GLY A 78 -1.73 11.90 -19.92
N PRO A 79 -1.20 13.12 -19.77
CA PRO A 79 -1.49 13.98 -18.61
C PRO A 79 -2.97 14.34 -18.47
N GLU A 80 -3.72 14.33 -19.56
CA GLU A 80 -5.15 14.68 -19.59
C GLU A 80 -6.05 13.49 -20.01
N THR A 81 -5.47 12.33 -20.23
CA THR A 81 -6.21 11.14 -20.68
C THR A 81 -6.26 10.08 -19.60
N ASP A 82 -5.11 9.54 -19.24
CA ASP A 82 -4.97 8.49 -18.23
C ASP A 82 -3.61 8.66 -17.54
N VAL A 83 -3.62 8.84 -16.25
CA VAL A 83 -2.43 9.15 -15.46
C VAL A 83 -2.12 7.99 -14.51
N PRO A 84 -1.24 7.06 -14.93
CA PRO A 84 -0.84 5.94 -14.09
C PRO A 84 -0.01 6.36 -12.87
N ALA A 85 0.03 5.44 -11.89
CA ALA A 85 0.82 5.56 -10.67
C ALA A 85 1.42 4.21 -10.27
N GLY A 86 2.16 4.17 -9.16
CA GLY A 86 2.59 2.93 -8.54
C GLY A 86 1.45 2.16 -7.85
N ASP A 87 1.67 0.86 -7.67
CA ASP A 87 0.85 -0.08 -6.94
C ASP A 87 1.73 -1.28 -6.53
N ILE A 88 1.18 -2.42 -6.11
CA ILE A 88 1.95 -3.62 -5.75
C ILE A 88 2.92 -3.98 -6.90
N GLY A 89 4.19 -4.12 -6.56
CA GLY A 89 5.26 -4.45 -7.50
C GLY A 89 5.70 -3.30 -8.43
N VAL A 90 5.17 -2.09 -8.23
CA VAL A 90 5.52 -0.88 -8.99
C VAL A 90 5.77 0.26 -8.02
N GLY A 91 7.02 0.53 -7.77
CA GLY A 91 7.49 1.67 -6.97
C GLY A 91 8.11 2.77 -7.81
N GLY A 92 8.84 3.69 -7.17
CA GLY A 92 9.52 4.80 -7.84
C GLY A 92 10.48 4.37 -8.95
N ARG A 93 11.16 3.23 -8.79
CA ARG A 93 12.05 2.64 -9.81
C ARG A 93 11.29 2.30 -11.10
N GLU A 94 10.20 1.55 -10.99
CA GLU A 94 9.38 1.13 -12.12
C GLU A 94 8.71 2.32 -12.78
N VAL A 95 8.20 3.26 -11.99
CA VAL A 95 7.62 4.51 -12.51
C VAL A 95 8.68 5.33 -13.26
N GLY A 96 9.91 5.40 -12.76
CA GLY A 96 11.03 6.03 -13.45
C GLY A 96 11.33 5.39 -14.82
N PHE A 97 11.33 4.06 -14.88
CA PHE A 97 11.51 3.33 -16.14
C PHE A 97 10.35 3.59 -17.13
N MET A 98 9.11 3.62 -16.63
CA MET A 98 7.93 3.94 -17.45
C MET A 98 8.00 5.38 -18.00
N PHE A 99 8.36 6.34 -17.14
CA PHE A 99 8.49 7.74 -17.53
C PHE A 99 9.56 7.93 -18.60
N GLY A 100 10.74 7.31 -18.40
CA GLY A 100 11.84 7.38 -19.39
C GLY A 100 11.43 6.83 -20.75
N MET A 101 10.67 5.73 -20.76
CA MET A 101 10.19 5.16 -22.03
C MET A 101 9.07 5.99 -22.65
N TYR A 102 8.13 6.54 -21.86
CA TYR A 102 7.10 7.46 -22.34
C TYR A 102 7.72 8.70 -22.99
N LYS A 103 8.66 9.34 -22.27
CA LYS A 103 9.40 10.50 -22.80
C LYS A 103 10.05 10.19 -24.16
N LYS A 104 10.63 9.00 -24.31
CA LYS A 104 11.26 8.58 -25.56
C LYS A 104 10.25 8.39 -26.70
N LEU A 105 9.10 7.79 -26.43
CA LEU A 105 8.09 7.45 -27.43
C LEU A 105 7.21 8.65 -27.82
N ALA A 106 6.77 9.43 -26.84
CA ALA A 106 5.89 10.58 -27.04
C ALA A 106 6.64 11.87 -27.38
N HIS A 107 7.98 11.93 -27.16
CA HIS A 107 8.79 13.15 -27.22
C HIS A 107 8.34 14.26 -26.27
N GLU A 108 7.76 13.89 -25.13
CA GLU A 108 7.19 14.82 -24.16
C GLU A 108 7.77 14.63 -22.77
N PHE A 109 8.03 15.73 -22.06
CA PHE A 109 8.38 15.73 -20.64
C PHE A 109 7.19 16.25 -19.84
N THR A 110 6.16 15.41 -19.64
CA THR A 110 4.86 15.79 -19.07
C THR A 110 4.52 15.06 -17.78
N GLY A 111 3.43 15.51 -17.13
CA GLY A 111 2.91 14.94 -15.87
C GLY A 111 2.17 13.61 -16.03
N THR A 112 2.50 12.79 -17.01
CA THR A 112 1.76 11.55 -17.32
C THR A 112 1.76 10.51 -16.19
N PHE A 113 2.78 10.48 -15.34
CA PHE A 113 2.85 9.55 -14.21
C PHE A 113 2.90 10.31 -12.88
N THR A 114 2.25 9.77 -11.86
CA THR A 114 2.49 10.17 -10.47
C THR A 114 3.38 9.15 -9.76
N GLY A 115 4.12 9.60 -8.72
CA GLY A 115 5.09 8.76 -8.02
C GLY A 115 6.47 8.68 -8.65
N LYS A 116 6.75 9.51 -9.67
CA LYS A 116 8.09 9.67 -10.25
C LYS A 116 8.98 10.55 -9.39
N GLY A 117 10.29 10.37 -9.50
CA GLY A 117 11.29 11.19 -8.81
C GLY A 117 11.25 12.67 -9.23
N ARG A 118 11.83 13.53 -8.40
CA ARG A 118 11.90 14.99 -8.65
C ARG A 118 12.66 15.32 -9.92
N GLU A 119 13.68 14.53 -10.23
CA GLU A 119 14.49 14.61 -11.45
C GLU A 119 13.65 14.39 -12.74
N PHE A 120 12.48 13.78 -12.61
CA PHE A 120 11.53 13.57 -13.70
C PHE A 120 10.32 14.51 -13.62
N GLY A 121 10.43 15.63 -12.91
CA GLY A 121 9.33 16.58 -12.71
C GLY A 121 8.30 16.12 -11.69
N GLY A 122 8.63 15.15 -10.85
CA GLY A 122 7.76 14.69 -9.77
C GLY A 122 7.71 15.65 -8.59
N SER A 123 6.66 15.52 -7.79
CA SER A 123 6.52 16.23 -6.52
C SER A 123 7.41 15.64 -5.45
N LEU A 124 7.67 16.40 -4.38
CA LEU A 124 8.25 15.85 -3.18
C LEU A 124 7.33 14.75 -2.63
N ILE A 125 7.85 13.54 -2.54
CA ILE A 125 7.07 12.40 -2.05
C ILE A 125 6.76 12.57 -0.56
N ARG A 126 5.57 12.12 -0.15
CA ARG A 126 5.18 11.98 1.25
C ARG A 126 4.91 10.50 1.50
N PRO A 127 5.93 9.72 1.86
CA PRO A 127 5.78 8.28 2.05
C PRO A 127 4.76 7.94 3.15
N GLU A 128 4.60 8.80 4.15
CA GLU A 128 3.68 8.67 5.28
C GLU A 128 2.19 8.88 4.93
N ALA A 129 1.88 9.48 3.79
CA ALA A 129 0.55 10.01 3.53
C ALA A 129 -0.59 8.99 3.66
N THR A 130 -0.40 7.76 3.18
CA THR A 130 -1.45 6.73 3.23
C THR A 130 -1.64 6.19 4.65
N GLY A 131 -0.56 5.85 5.34
CA GLY A 131 -0.61 5.38 6.71
C GLY A 131 -1.19 6.42 7.67
N TYR A 132 -0.72 7.66 7.56
CA TYR A 132 -1.22 8.77 8.38
C TYR A 132 -2.68 9.08 8.11
N GLY A 133 -3.09 9.11 6.84
CA GLY A 133 -4.47 9.33 6.44
C GLY A 133 -5.44 8.28 7.00
N ASN A 134 -5.01 7.02 7.04
CA ASN A 134 -5.76 5.94 7.69
C ASN A 134 -6.01 6.25 9.17
N ILE A 135 -4.98 6.71 9.89
CA ILE A 135 -5.11 7.01 11.33
C ILE A 135 -5.92 8.30 11.56
N TYR A 136 -5.78 9.32 10.73
CA TYR A 136 -6.62 10.52 10.85
C TYR A 136 -8.11 10.18 10.65
N PHE A 137 -8.44 9.32 9.69
CA PHE A 137 -9.81 8.83 9.52
C PHE A 137 -10.30 8.04 10.74
N LEU A 138 -9.46 7.14 11.26
CA LEU A 138 -9.76 6.41 12.50
C LEU A 138 -10.05 7.35 13.67
N MET A 139 -9.28 8.42 13.84
CA MET A 139 -9.52 9.39 14.90
C MET A 139 -10.91 10.02 14.81
N GLU A 140 -11.35 10.37 13.59
CA GLU A 140 -12.71 10.90 13.39
C GLU A 140 -13.79 9.83 13.69
N MET A 141 -13.55 8.57 13.33
CA MET A 141 -14.43 7.45 13.70
C MET A 141 -14.52 7.29 15.23
N LEU A 142 -13.39 7.32 15.95
CA LEU A 142 -13.35 7.18 17.40
C LEU A 142 -14.06 8.34 18.13
N LYS A 143 -13.96 9.58 17.61
CA LYS A 143 -14.68 10.73 18.13
C LYS A 143 -16.20 10.51 18.13
N THR A 144 -16.76 9.85 17.12
CA THR A 144 -18.20 9.54 17.06
C THR A 144 -18.65 8.60 18.20
N LYS A 145 -17.71 7.87 18.79
CA LYS A 145 -17.93 6.98 19.93
C LYS A 145 -17.49 7.60 21.27
N GLY A 146 -17.09 8.88 21.28
CA GLY A 146 -16.61 9.57 22.49
C GLY A 146 -15.31 9.00 23.05
N THR A 147 -14.45 8.41 22.22
CA THR A 147 -13.15 7.82 22.63
C THR A 147 -12.03 8.30 21.73
N ASP A 148 -10.80 7.97 22.08
CA ASP A 148 -9.60 8.28 21.33
C ASP A 148 -8.68 7.05 21.18
N LEU A 149 -7.52 7.24 20.55
CA LEU A 149 -6.55 6.19 20.27
C LEU A 149 -5.60 5.90 21.46
N LYS A 150 -5.50 6.82 22.42
CA LYS A 150 -4.54 6.71 23.51
C LYS A 150 -4.79 5.47 24.36
N GLY A 151 -3.74 4.67 24.56
CA GLY A 151 -3.78 3.43 25.32
C GLY A 151 -4.50 2.25 24.64
N LYS A 152 -5.02 2.43 23.42
CA LYS A 152 -5.68 1.36 22.68
C LYS A 152 -4.67 0.36 22.11
N VAL A 153 -5.02 -0.91 22.17
CA VAL A 153 -4.26 -2.00 21.56
C VAL A 153 -4.68 -2.15 20.10
N CYS A 154 -3.71 -2.03 19.19
CA CYS A 154 -3.93 -2.05 17.75
C CYS A 154 -3.27 -3.26 17.09
N LEU A 155 -4.02 -3.96 16.23
CA LEU A 155 -3.46 -4.92 15.28
C LEU A 155 -3.21 -4.22 13.95
N VAL A 156 -2.02 -4.38 13.41
CA VAL A 156 -1.66 -3.91 12.06
C VAL A 156 -1.25 -5.11 11.24
N SER A 157 -1.81 -5.25 10.04
CA SER A 157 -1.32 -6.19 9.04
C SER A 157 -0.38 -5.51 8.04
N GLY A 158 0.45 -6.33 7.38
CA GLY A 158 1.48 -5.81 6.49
C GLY A 158 2.74 -5.35 7.22
N SER A 159 3.76 -5.07 6.45
CA SER A 159 5.06 -4.51 6.88
C SER A 159 5.67 -3.58 5.82
N GLY A 160 4.88 -3.24 4.80
CA GLY A 160 5.25 -2.29 3.75
C GLY A 160 4.98 -0.84 4.15
N ASN A 161 5.02 0.06 3.16
CA ASN A 161 4.88 1.50 3.37
C ASN A 161 3.65 1.87 4.22
N VAL A 162 2.45 1.40 3.86
CA VAL A 162 1.23 1.74 4.58
C VAL A 162 1.29 1.30 6.03
N ALA A 163 1.70 0.04 6.28
CA ALA A 163 1.81 -0.51 7.64
C ALA A 163 2.83 0.26 8.49
N GLN A 164 4.02 0.55 7.94
CA GLN A 164 5.08 1.27 8.65
C GLN A 164 4.60 2.63 9.15
N TYR A 165 3.99 3.43 8.30
CA TYR A 165 3.51 4.77 8.69
C TYR A 165 2.19 4.72 9.47
N THR A 166 1.38 3.68 9.32
CA THR A 166 0.25 3.40 10.24
C THR A 166 0.77 3.15 11.66
N ILE A 167 1.76 2.27 11.82
CA ILE A 167 2.40 1.99 13.12
C ILE A 167 2.99 3.26 13.72
N GLU A 168 3.76 4.02 12.92
CA GLU A 168 4.38 5.27 13.35
C GLU A 168 3.35 6.25 13.94
N LYS A 169 2.25 6.48 13.22
CA LYS A 169 1.22 7.43 13.67
C LYS A 169 0.44 6.91 14.88
N VAL A 170 0.19 5.60 14.98
CA VAL A 170 -0.42 5.01 16.18
C VAL A 170 0.44 5.23 17.42
N ILE A 171 1.75 4.98 17.32
CA ILE A 171 2.70 5.18 18.41
C ILE A 171 2.73 6.66 18.82
N GLU A 172 2.84 7.57 17.85
CA GLU A 172 2.86 9.03 18.09
C GLU A 172 1.64 9.51 18.87
N LEU A 173 0.46 8.93 18.61
CA LEU A 173 -0.80 9.28 19.27
C LEU A 173 -1.07 8.47 20.55
N GLY A 174 -0.08 7.71 21.01
CA GLY A 174 -0.14 6.97 22.27
C GLY A 174 -0.92 5.66 22.22
N GLY A 175 -1.21 5.12 21.06
CA GLY A 175 -1.71 3.76 20.87
C GLY A 175 -0.57 2.73 20.97
N LYS A 176 -0.94 1.46 21.15
CA LYS A 176 0.00 0.33 21.27
C LYS A 176 -0.21 -0.64 20.12
N VAL A 177 0.75 -0.74 19.21
CA VAL A 177 0.72 -1.72 18.12
C VAL A 177 1.40 -3.00 18.58
N VAL A 178 0.71 -4.13 18.44
CA VAL A 178 1.21 -5.44 18.90
C VAL A 178 1.43 -6.45 17.79
N THR A 179 1.09 -6.13 16.54
CA THR A 179 1.28 -7.02 15.39
C THR A 179 1.83 -6.30 14.18
N CYS A 180 2.56 -7.05 13.36
CA CYS A 180 2.99 -6.69 12.02
C CYS A 180 3.06 -7.99 11.21
N SER A 181 2.80 -7.96 9.90
CA SER A 181 2.75 -9.19 9.11
C SER A 181 3.37 -9.05 7.73
N ASP A 182 3.67 -10.17 7.11
CA ASP A 182 3.93 -10.25 5.67
C ASP A 182 3.20 -11.45 5.05
N SER A 183 3.60 -11.87 3.84
CA SER A 183 2.94 -12.97 3.15
C SER A 183 3.13 -14.33 3.83
N ASP A 184 4.14 -14.46 4.70
CA ASP A 184 4.52 -15.75 5.30
C ASP A 184 3.92 -15.91 6.71
N GLY A 185 3.48 -14.82 7.36
CA GLY A 185 2.90 -14.87 8.70
C GLY A 185 2.87 -13.51 9.39
N TYR A 186 2.67 -13.54 10.71
CA TYR A 186 2.68 -12.32 11.52
C TYR A 186 3.48 -12.50 12.82
N ILE A 187 3.94 -11.39 13.36
CA ILE A 187 4.49 -11.32 14.72
C ILE A 187 3.41 -10.84 15.68
N TYR A 188 3.46 -11.34 16.91
CA TYR A 188 2.72 -10.80 18.05
C TYR A 188 3.72 -10.43 19.14
N ASP A 189 3.83 -9.13 19.38
CA ASP A 189 4.71 -8.56 20.39
C ASP A 189 3.86 -7.89 21.48
N PRO A 190 3.65 -8.58 22.63
CA PRO A 190 2.79 -8.06 23.70
C PRO A 190 3.36 -6.79 24.35
N ASP A 191 4.66 -6.54 24.26
CA ASP A 191 5.29 -5.32 24.78
C ASP A 191 5.01 -4.11 23.89
N GLY A 192 4.61 -4.36 22.65
CA GLY A 192 4.33 -3.37 21.63
C GLY A 192 5.54 -3.03 20.77
N ILE A 193 5.24 -2.52 19.59
CA ILE A 193 6.24 -1.99 18.64
C ILE A 193 6.43 -0.52 19.01
N ASP A 194 7.60 -0.17 19.55
CA ASP A 194 8.05 1.19 19.80
C ASP A 194 8.81 1.78 18.59
N ARG A 195 9.39 2.96 18.75
CA ARG A 195 10.13 3.63 17.67
C ARG A 195 11.36 2.83 17.22
N GLU A 196 12.12 2.28 18.14
CA GLU A 196 13.34 1.49 17.81
C GLU A 196 12.97 0.23 17.02
N LYS A 197 11.95 -0.47 17.48
CA LYS A 197 11.44 -1.66 16.80
C LYS A 197 10.86 -1.35 15.42
N LEU A 198 10.18 -0.21 15.27
CA LEU A 198 9.69 0.27 13.97
C LEU A 198 10.85 0.61 13.03
N ASP A 199 11.87 1.29 13.50
CA ASP A 199 13.05 1.61 12.69
C ASP A 199 13.74 0.33 12.18
N TYR A 200 13.80 -0.70 13.02
CA TYR A 200 14.27 -2.01 12.58
C TYR A 200 13.37 -2.65 11.50
N ILE A 201 12.04 -2.57 11.65
CA ILE A 201 11.11 -3.06 10.61
C ILE A 201 11.36 -2.30 9.29
N MET A 202 11.52 -0.99 9.36
CA MET A 202 11.78 -0.16 8.17
C MET A 202 13.10 -0.57 7.49
N GLU A 203 14.16 -0.74 8.24
CA GLU A 203 15.46 -1.19 7.72
C GLU A 203 15.34 -2.58 7.10
N LEU A 204 14.76 -3.54 7.84
CA LEU A 204 14.56 -4.91 7.39
C LEU A 204 13.80 -4.99 6.08
N LYS A 205 12.71 -4.22 5.94
CA LYS A 205 11.83 -4.30 4.77
C LYS A 205 12.31 -3.45 3.59
N ASN A 206 12.82 -2.25 3.85
CA ASN A 206 13.13 -1.29 2.80
C ASN A 206 14.56 -1.45 2.27
N LEU A 207 15.50 -1.82 3.12
CA LEU A 207 16.91 -2.01 2.74
C LEU A 207 17.21 -3.49 2.43
N TYR A 208 16.96 -4.37 3.39
CA TYR A 208 17.32 -5.80 3.25
C TYR A 208 16.27 -6.64 2.54
N ARG A 209 15.02 -6.15 2.42
CA ARG A 209 13.89 -6.89 1.86
C ARG A 209 13.63 -8.23 2.57
N GLY A 210 13.97 -8.27 3.85
CA GLY A 210 13.85 -9.43 4.71
C GLY A 210 12.41 -9.79 5.09
N ARG A 211 12.26 -10.80 5.94
CA ARG A 211 10.98 -11.31 6.40
C ARG A 211 10.70 -10.89 7.84
N ILE A 212 9.41 -10.69 8.16
CA ILE A 212 9.04 -10.24 9.52
C ILE A 212 9.37 -11.28 10.61
N ARG A 213 9.61 -12.53 10.25
CA ARG A 213 10.14 -13.56 11.14
C ARG A 213 11.45 -13.12 11.81
N GLU A 214 12.34 -12.43 11.11
CA GLU A 214 13.61 -11.93 11.62
C GLU A 214 13.43 -10.92 12.78
N TYR A 215 12.32 -10.18 12.78
CA TYR A 215 11.94 -9.35 13.92
C TYR A 215 11.65 -10.20 15.14
N ALA A 216 10.86 -11.29 15.00
CA ALA A 216 10.53 -12.16 16.11
C ALA A 216 11.78 -12.83 16.71
N GLU A 217 12.72 -13.23 15.86
CA GLU A 217 14.02 -13.79 16.28
C GLU A 217 14.85 -12.77 17.06
N LYS A 218 14.89 -11.51 16.59
CA LYS A 218 15.66 -10.45 17.25
C LYS A 218 15.08 -10.01 18.60
N TYR A 219 13.76 -9.87 18.70
CA TYR A 219 13.09 -9.32 19.88
C TYR A 219 12.45 -10.39 20.78
N GLY A 220 12.57 -11.67 20.43
CA GLY A 220 12.08 -12.78 21.25
C GLY A 220 10.55 -12.83 21.36
N CYS A 221 9.81 -12.30 20.39
CA CYS A 221 8.35 -12.34 20.41
C CYS A 221 7.78 -13.51 19.58
N LYS A 222 6.47 -13.74 19.68
CA LYS A 222 5.78 -14.83 18.97
C LYS A 222 5.75 -14.57 17.47
N TYR A 223 6.09 -15.58 16.65
CA TYR A 223 5.84 -15.63 15.22
C TYR A 223 4.81 -16.71 14.91
N VAL A 224 3.84 -16.39 14.06
CA VAL A 224 2.80 -17.34 13.63
C VAL A 224 2.84 -17.45 12.11
N GLU A 225 3.30 -18.60 11.63
CA GLU A 225 3.46 -18.88 10.21
C GLU A 225 2.11 -19.11 9.52
N GLY A 226 1.97 -18.63 8.29
CA GLY A 226 0.80 -18.88 7.44
C GLY A 226 -0.52 -18.28 7.92
N ALA A 227 -0.51 -17.47 8.98
CA ALA A 227 -1.72 -16.91 9.59
C ALA A 227 -1.81 -15.39 9.48
N LYS A 228 -3.00 -14.86 9.78
CA LYS A 228 -3.30 -13.44 9.88
C LYS A 228 -3.52 -13.03 11.34
N PRO A 229 -3.26 -11.77 11.72
CA PRO A 229 -3.27 -11.36 13.13
C PRO A 229 -4.68 -11.20 13.74
N TRP A 230 -5.72 -11.42 12.99
CA TRP A 230 -7.10 -11.03 13.34
C TRP A 230 -7.74 -11.85 14.48
N GLY A 231 -7.08 -12.94 14.91
CA GLY A 231 -7.49 -13.71 16.09
C GLY A 231 -6.96 -13.17 17.42
N GLU A 232 -5.98 -12.26 17.39
CA GLU A 232 -5.40 -11.68 18.61
C GLU A 232 -6.35 -10.62 19.21
N LYS A 233 -6.29 -10.45 20.53
CA LYS A 233 -7.14 -9.47 21.23
C LYS A 233 -6.68 -8.04 20.95
N CYS A 234 -7.65 -7.18 20.61
CA CYS A 234 -7.37 -5.77 20.34
C CYS A 234 -8.59 -4.88 20.57
N ASP A 235 -8.34 -3.58 20.63
CA ASP A 235 -9.36 -2.54 20.56
C ASP A 235 -9.60 -2.11 19.10
N ILE A 236 -8.56 -2.11 18.27
CA ILE A 236 -8.57 -1.55 16.91
C ILE A 236 -7.84 -2.49 15.96
N ALA A 237 -8.42 -2.74 14.77
CA ALA A 237 -7.82 -3.49 13.69
C ALA A 237 -7.55 -2.59 12.48
N LEU A 238 -6.30 -2.58 12.02
CA LEU A 238 -5.80 -1.71 10.95
C LEU A 238 -5.27 -2.55 9.78
N PRO A 239 -6.14 -2.99 8.87
CA PRO A 239 -5.71 -3.71 7.67
C PRO A 239 -4.85 -2.80 6.77
N SER A 240 -3.56 -3.12 6.64
CA SER A 240 -2.58 -2.27 5.96
C SER A 240 -1.72 -3.03 4.94
N ALA A 241 -2.17 -4.22 4.52
CA ALA A 241 -1.46 -5.08 3.57
C ALA A 241 -2.11 -5.08 2.17
N THR A 242 -3.14 -5.89 1.96
CA THR A 242 -3.76 -6.08 0.65
C THR A 242 -5.29 -6.09 0.75
N GLN A 243 -5.95 -5.92 -0.40
CA GLN A 243 -7.39 -6.12 -0.46
C GLN A 243 -7.76 -7.58 -0.10
N ASN A 244 -8.97 -7.78 0.42
CA ASN A 244 -9.52 -9.09 0.79
C ASN A 244 -8.69 -9.86 1.85
N GLU A 245 -7.94 -9.17 2.69
CA GLU A 245 -7.18 -9.79 3.77
C GLU A 245 -8.04 -10.16 5.00
N LEU A 246 -9.22 -9.56 5.11
CA LEU A 246 -10.23 -9.89 6.11
C LEU A 246 -11.39 -10.65 5.46
N ASN A 247 -11.81 -11.75 6.07
CA ASN A 247 -13.01 -12.50 5.72
C ASN A 247 -14.06 -12.43 6.84
N GLY A 248 -15.22 -13.06 6.63
CA GLY A 248 -16.31 -13.04 7.61
C GLY A 248 -15.94 -13.68 8.96
N ASP A 249 -15.09 -14.70 8.97
CA ASP A 249 -14.64 -15.35 10.21
C ASP A 249 -13.69 -14.46 10.98
N HIS A 250 -12.75 -13.80 10.30
CA HIS A 250 -11.88 -12.79 10.92
C HIS A 250 -12.69 -11.64 11.54
N ALA A 251 -13.71 -11.14 10.84
CA ALA A 251 -14.58 -10.08 11.35
C ALA A 251 -15.33 -10.53 12.62
N ARG A 252 -15.87 -11.76 12.64
CA ARG A 252 -16.53 -12.32 13.83
C ARG A 252 -15.57 -12.45 15.02
N GLN A 253 -14.34 -12.89 14.77
CA GLN A 253 -13.30 -12.98 15.80
C GLN A 253 -12.95 -11.62 16.39
N LEU A 254 -12.74 -10.60 15.53
CA LEU A 254 -12.46 -9.24 15.97
C LEU A 254 -13.59 -8.69 16.85
N VAL A 255 -14.83 -8.83 16.43
CA VAL A 255 -15.99 -8.39 17.21
C VAL A 255 -16.09 -9.14 18.53
N ALA A 256 -15.93 -10.47 18.53
CA ALA A 256 -15.95 -11.29 19.73
C ALA A 256 -14.81 -10.92 20.72
N ASN A 257 -13.66 -10.47 20.22
CA ASN A 257 -12.52 -10.01 21.00
C ASN A 257 -12.66 -8.56 21.51
N GLY A 258 -13.76 -7.88 21.18
CA GLY A 258 -14.04 -6.52 21.67
C GLY A 258 -13.47 -5.40 20.78
N CYS A 259 -13.07 -5.70 19.54
CA CYS A 259 -12.61 -4.70 18.60
C CYS A 259 -13.73 -3.69 18.29
N ILE A 260 -13.43 -2.39 18.41
CA ILE A 260 -14.39 -1.29 18.27
C ILE A 260 -14.28 -0.54 16.94
N ALA A 261 -13.15 -0.71 16.22
CA ALA A 261 -12.89 -0.07 14.92
C ALA A 261 -11.87 -0.86 14.10
#